data_4688638840dd55447cb2f2d715c64ec6
#
_entry.id   4688638840dd55447cb2f2d715c64ec6
#
_cell.length_a   1.000
_cell.length_b   1.000
_cell.length_c   1.000
_cell.angle_alpha   90.00
_cell.angle_beta   90.00
_cell.angle_gamma   90.00
#
_symmetry.space_group_name_H-M   'P 1'
#
loop_
_entity.id
_entity.type
_entity.pdbx_description
1 polymer ?
#
loop_
_entity_poly.entity_id
_entity_poly.type
_entity_poly.pdbx_seq_one_letter_code
_entity_poly.pdbx_strand_id
1 'polypeptide(L)'
;VIAYEVMKQRQQLPLEAKIVFTKKKIREWYEHWGGDVYLSFSGGKDSTVLRDIIKDVYPDVPAVFCDTGLEYPEVREFALENADVVIKPELTFKQVIEKYGYPIPSKEQAYFIRQARHSTPRTKALRLKGGRYSVSNKWRMLVTAPFEVSEKCCDVLKKKPFRKFERDRELKRITAMMADESSLRERQYMQRGCNAFNGKNPASMPMAIWQEQDVLQYIKQSSIEYAKCYGEIIEGANGQLMCTKEDKTGCMFCMFGVQYDGTPNRFQRMQRDYPKQYNYCINTLGIGRVLNYVGIPYEYQPTLFDDMEETK
;
A
#
# COMPACT_ATOMS: atom_id res chain seq x y z
N VAL A 1 -4.03 17.98 18.18
CA VAL A 1 -5.11 17.44 17.34
C VAL A 1 -5.44 18.48 16.26
N ILE A 2 -5.48 18.06 15.00
CA ILE A 2 -5.82 18.93 13.85
C ILE A 2 -7.33 18.78 13.61
N ALA A 3 -8.04 19.90 13.47
CA ALA A 3 -9.47 19.87 13.13
C ALA A 3 -9.67 19.38 11.68
N TYR A 4 -10.81 18.76 11.42
CA TYR A 4 -11.15 18.22 10.09
C TYR A 4 -11.16 19.31 9.01
N GLU A 5 -11.74 20.47 9.33
CA GLU A 5 -11.82 21.62 8.43
C GLU A 5 -10.42 22.13 8.04
N VAL A 6 -9.50 22.19 9.02
CA VAL A 6 -8.10 22.59 8.78
C VAL A 6 -7.38 21.59 7.87
N MET A 7 -7.66 20.30 8.04
CA MET A 7 -7.11 19.26 7.15
C MET A 7 -7.64 19.47 5.72
N LYS A 8 -8.94 19.67 5.55
CA LYS A 8 -9.56 19.91 4.24
C LYS A 8 -9.05 21.17 3.56
N GLN A 9 -8.91 22.27 4.30
CA GLN A 9 -8.28 23.50 3.79
C GLN A 9 -6.84 23.25 3.30
N ARG A 10 -6.03 22.49 4.04
CA ARG A 10 -4.68 22.12 3.62
C ARG A 10 -4.66 21.23 2.38
N GLN A 11 -5.61 20.32 2.23
CA GLN A 11 -5.76 19.49 1.03
C GLN A 11 -6.15 20.30 -0.21
N GLN A 12 -6.75 21.47 -0.04
CA GLN A 12 -7.13 22.38 -1.14
C GLN A 12 -6.05 23.39 -1.52
N LEU A 13 -4.92 23.40 -0.82
CA LEU A 13 -3.80 24.27 -1.19
C LEU A 13 -3.29 23.94 -2.60
N PRO A 14 -2.81 24.95 -3.35
CA PRO A 14 -2.16 24.70 -4.63
C PRO A 14 -0.88 23.87 -4.45
N LEU A 15 -0.48 23.15 -5.50
CA LEU A 15 0.64 22.20 -5.45
C LEU A 15 1.93 22.82 -4.94
N GLU A 16 2.26 24.04 -5.38
CA GLU A 16 3.46 24.76 -4.97
C GLU A 16 3.49 25.01 -3.45
N ALA A 17 2.34 25.37 -2.87
CA ALA A 17 2.23 25.53 -1.42
C ALA A 17 2.37 24.20 -0.66
N LYS A 18 1.85 23.11 -1.23
CA LYS A 18 2.04 21.76 -0.68
C LYS A 18 3.49 21.29 -0.75
N ILE A 19 4.22 21.62 -1.83
CA ILE A 19 5.65 21.33 -1.96
C ILE A 19 6.44 22.06 -0.87
N VAL A 20 6.20 23.38 -0.70
CA VAL A 20 6.86 24.18 0.35
C VAL A 20 6.54 23.62 1.74
N PHE A 21 5.29 23.27 1.99
CA PHE A 21 4.88 22.64 3.25
C PHE A 21 5.59 21.30 3.48
N THR A 22 5.67 20.46 2.45
CA THR A 22 6.34 19.15 2.50
C THR A 22 7.82 19.29 2.81
N LYS A 23 8.53 20.19 2.12
CA LYS A 23 9.95 20.52 2.38
C LYS A 23 10.17 21.00 3.81
N LYS A 24 9.25 21.85 4.33
CA LYS A 24 9.29 22.28 5.74
C LYS A 24 9.17 21.11 6.70
N LYS A 25 8.24 20.15 6.45
CA LYS A 25 8.06 18.96 7.31
C LYS A 25 9.25 18.01 7.26
N ILE A 26 9.90 17.89 6.11
CA ILE A 26 11.13 17.11 5.94
C ILE A 26 12.26 17.76 6.75
N ARG A 27 12.45 19.09 6.66
CA ARG A 27 13.49 19.80 7.45
C ARG A 27 13.26 19.65 8.96
N GLU A 28 12.05 19.88 9.45
CA GLU A 28 11.68 19.69 10.86
C GLU A 28 12.02 18.26 11.36
N TRP A 29 11.80 17.25 10.51
CA TRP A 29 12.09 15.86 10.84
C TRP A 29 13.58 15.56 10.84
N TYR A 30 14.29 16.02 9.83
CA TYR A 30 15.73 15.85 9.67
C TYR A 30 16.51 16.50 10.80
N GLU A 31 16.22 17.77 11.08
CA GLU A 31 16.88 18.54 12.16
C GLU A 31 16.63 17.93 13.55
N HIS A 32 15.40 17.48 13.82
CA HIS A 32 15.06 16.85 15.11
C HIS A 32 15.86 15.59 15.37
N TRP A 33 16.16 14.81 14.34
CA TRP A 33 16.91 13.55 14.45
C TRP A 33 18.39 13.69 14.06
N GLY A 34 18.91 14.90 13.89
CA GLY A 34 20.31 15.14 13.55
C GLY A 34 20.76 14.50 12.22
N GLY A 35 19.83 14.29 11.28
CA GLY A 35 20.10 13.63 10.01
C GLY A 35 19.90 12.11 10.01
N ASP A 36 19.66 11.48 11.16
CA ASP A 36 19.44 10.02 11.28
C ASP A 36 18.04 9.62 10.76
N VAL A 37 17.79 9.86 9.50
CA VAL A 37 16.50 9.61 8.83
C VAL A 37 16.67 8.84 7.52
N TYR A 38 15.60 8.21 7.04
CA TYR A 38 15.57 7.52 5.75
C TYR A 38 14.19 7.60 5.12
N LEU A 39 14.12 7.50 3.80
CA LEU A 39 12.87 7.33 3.07
C LEU A 39 12.51 5.83 2.98
N SER A 40 11.33 5.45 3.46
CA SER A 40 10.74 4.15 3.15
C SER A 40 10.21 4.18 1.71
N PHE A 41 11.06 3.78 0.78
CA PHE A 41 10.78 3.82 -0.66
C PHE A 41 10.07 2.55 -1.10
N SER A 42 9.02 2.67 -1.90
CA SER A 42 8.25 1.51 -2.41
C SER A 42 8.35 1.31 -3.92
N GLY A 43 8.96 2.25 -4.66
CA GLY A 43 8.95 2.31 -6.12
C GLY A 43 7.61 2.76 -6.72
N GLY A 44 6.57 2.95 -5.90
CA GLY A 44 5.30 3.53 -6.34
C GLY A 44 5.39 5.04 -6.54
N LYS A 45 4.50 5.60 -7.37
CA LYS A 45 4.51 7.02 -7.78
C LYS A 45 4.60 8.00 -6.61
N ASP A 46 3.86 7.73 -5.52
CA ASP A 46 3.83 8.63 -4.35
C ASP A 46 5.20 8.69 -3.65
N SER A 47 5.85 7.53 -3.48
CA SER A 47 7.18 7.46 -2.88
C SER A 47 8.29 7.98 -3.82
N THR A 48 8.07 7.94 -5.11
CA THR A 48 8.95 8.52 -6.12
C THR A 48 8.93 10.04 -6.06
N VAL A 49 7.75 10.66 -5.99
CA VAL A 49 7.60 12.10 -5.76
C VAL A 49 8.25 12.52 -4.45
N LEU A 50 8.01 11.79 -3.37
CA LEU A 50 8.63 12.12 -2.08
C LEU A 50 10.16 11.99 -2.12
N ARG A 51 10.69 10.98 -2.84
CA ARG A 51 12.13 10.81 -3.03
C ARG A 51 12.74 12.03 -3.73
N ASP A 52 12.12 12.49 -4.79
CA ASP A 52 12.56 13.66 -5.55
C ASP A 52 12.59 14.91 -4.65
N ILE A 53 11.51 15.19 -3.92
CA ILE A 53 11.43 16.31 -2.98
C ILE A 53 12.46 16.21 -1.85
N ILE A 54 12.75 15.00 -1.33
CA ILE A 54 13.77 14.79 -0.29
C ILE A 54 15.16 15.06 -0.86
N LYS A 55 15.47 14.50 -2.04
CA LYS A 55 16.79 14.65 -2.67
C LYS A 55 17.12 16.11 -3.04
N ASP A 56 16.11 16.93 -3.33
CA ASP A 56 16.26 18.37 -3.55
C ASP A 56 16.64 19.14 -2.27
N VAL A 57 16.27 18.64 -1.08
CA VAL A 57 16.56 19.29 0.21
C VAL A 57 17.76 18.66 0.92
N TYR A 58 17.83 17.34 0.91
CA TYR A 58 18.83 16.51 1.58
C TYR A 58 19.26 15.34 0.67
N PRO A 59 20.21 15.53 -0.24
CA PRO A 59 20.64 14.51 -1.21
C PRO A 59 21.12 13.20 -0.59
N ASP A 60 21.67 13.28 0.63
CA ASP A 60 22.27 12.12 1.33
C ASP A 60 21.27 11.27 2.10
N VAL A 61 19.99 11.68 2.21
CA VAL A 61 18.96 10.84 2.87
C VAL A 61 18.72 9.59 2.07
N PRO A 62 18.99 8.38 2.64
CA PRO A 62 18.90 7.14 1.87
C PRO A 62 17.45 6.73 1.61
N ALA A 63 17.18 6.28 0.38
CA ALA A 63 15.95 5.61 -0.01
C ALA A 63 16.10 4.11 0.24
N VAL A 64 15.26 3.54 1.10
CA VAL A 64 15.31 2.13 1.51
C VAL A 64 14.11 1.38 0.95
N PHE A 65 14.37 0.41 0.08
CA PHE A 65 13.35 -0.46 -0.51
C PHE A 65 13.30 -1.82 0.19
N CYS A 66 12.10 -2.29 0.50
CA CYS A 66 11.88 -3.63 1.00
C CYS A 66 11.39 -4.53 -0.14
N ASP A 67 12.29 -5.31 -0.75
CA ASP A 67 12.00 -6.26 -1.82
C ASP A 67 11.25 -7.47 -1.26
N THR A 68 9.92 -7.44 -1.36
CA THR A 68 9.07 -8.53 -0.86
C THR A 68 8.81 -9.61 -1.91
N GLY A 69 9.13 -9.33 -3.19
CA GLY A 69 8.78 -10.16 -4.34
C GLY A 69 7.28 -10.17 -4.68
N LEU A 70 6.52 -9.20 -4.13
CA LEU A 70 5.08 -9.03 -4.35
C LEU A 70 4.74 -7.76 -5.12
N GLU A 71 5.72 -6.98 -5.44
CA GLU A 71 5.59 -5.78 -6.24
C GLU A 71 5.32 -6.15 -7.71
N TYR A 72 4.66 -5.25 -8.45
CA TYR A 72 4.62 -5.32 -9.90
C TYR A 72 6.03 -5.37 -10.47
N PRO A 73 6.32 -6.16 -11.52
CA PRO A 73 7.68 -6.28 -12.06
C PRO A 73 8.35 -4.94 -12.33
N GLU A 74 7.63 -4.01 -12.96
CA GLU A 74 8.13 -2.68 -13.31
C GLU A 74 8.35 -1.79 -12.08
N VAL A 75 7.51 -1.94 -11.03
CA VAL A 75 7.72 -1.25 -9.76
C VAL A 75 8.96 -1.78 -9.05
N ARG A 76 9.16 -3.10 -9.08
CA ARG A 76 10.32 -3.74 -8.45
C ARG A 76 11.61 -3.36 -9.17
N GLU A 77 11.63 -3.41 -10.51
CA GLU A 77 12.76 -2.98 -11.33
C GLU A 77 13.13 -1.52 -11.03
N PHE A 78 12.16 -0.61 -11.16
CA PHE A 78 12.34 0.79 -10.86
C PHE A 78 12.82 1.05 -9.42
N ALA A 79 12.27 0.31 -8.44
CA ALA A 79 12.68 0.46 -7.05
C ALA A 79 14.11 -0.03 -6.81
N LEU A 80 14.55 -1.11 -7.46
CA LEU A 80 15.92 -1.63 -7.35
C LEU A 80 16.95 -0.68 -7.97
N GLU A 81 16.60 0.02 -9.06
CA GLU A 81 17.47 1.00 -9.72
C GLU A 81 17.59 2.31 -8.93
N ASN A 82 16.54 2.65 -8.16
CA ASN A 82 16.43 3.96 -7.50
C ASN A 82 16.59 3.93 -5.98
N ALA A 83 16.71 2.77 -5.36
CA ALA A 83 16.96 2.64 -3.93
C ALA A 83 18.44 2.68 -3.60
N ASP A 84 18.80 3.39 -2.53
CA ASP A 84 20.17 3.40 -2.01
C ASP A 84 20.46 2.14 -1.16
N VAL A 85 19.41 1.57 -0.54
CA VAL A 85 19.51 0.35 0.27
C VAL A 85 18.33 -0.58 -0.03
N VAL A 86 18.62 -1.86 -0.23
CA VAL A 86 17.59 -2.90 -0.42
C VAL A 86 17.61 -3.85 0.77
N ILE A 87 16.46 -3.99 1.42
CA ILE A 87 16.24 -4.96 2.50
C ILE A 87 15.26 -6.04 2.04
N LYS A 88 15.29 -7.21 2.68
CA LYS A 88 14.38 -8.33 2.36
C LYS A 88 13.72 -8.88 3.62
N PRO A 89 12.47 -9.38 3.52
CA PRO A 89 11.86 -10.13 4.60
C PRO A 89 12.55 -11.48 4.81
N GLU A 90 12.49 -12.00 6.03
CA GLU A 90 13.04 -13.31 6.39
C GLU A 90 12.23 -14.48 5.78
N LEU A 91 10.95 -14.25 5.50
CA LEU A 91 10.05 -15.24 4.92
C LEU A 91 9.54 -14.76 3.57
N THR A 92 9.40 -15.67 2.62
CA THR A 92 8.69 -15.44 1.36
C THR A 92 7.18 -15.39 1.60
N PHE A 93 6.41 -14.83 0.65
CA PHE A 93 4.96 -14.82 0.75
C PHE A 93 4.36 -16.23 0.85
N LYS A 94 4.91 -17.20 0.10
CA LYS A 94 4.52 -18.61 0.19
C LYS A 94 4.65 -19.13 1.62
N GLN A 95 5.79 -18.94 2.24
CA GLN A 95 6.02 -19.34 3.64
C GLN A 95 5.10 -18.61 4.63
N VAL A 96 4.75 -17.35 4.33
CA VAL A 96 3.82 -16.58 5.19
C VAL A 96 2.41 -17.13 5.12
N ILE A 97 1.89 -17.45 3.93
CA ILE A 97 0.54 -18.03 3.81
C ILE A 97 0.47 -19.47 4.34
N GLU A 98 1.51 -20.27 4.16
CA GLU A 98 1.64 -21.60 4.74
C GLU A 98 1.67 -21.56 6.28
N LYS A 99 2.39 -20.61 6.84
CA LYS A 99 2.56 -20.49 8.30
C LYS A 99 1.40 -19.80 9.02
N TYR A 100 0.81 -18.78 8.42
CA TYR A 100 -0.16 -17.91 9.09
C TYR A 100 -1.54 -17.91 8.43
N GLY A 101 -1.64 -18.27 7.16
CA GLY A 101 -2.87 -18.24 6.39
C GLY A 101 -2.99 -17.08 5.40
N TYR A 102 -4.04 -17.10 4.62
CA TYR A 102 -4.29 -16.19 3.51
C TYR A 102 -4.79 -14.81 3.97
N PRO A 103 -4.33 -13.71 3.32
CA PRO A 103 -4.73 -12.35 3.66
C PRO A 103 -6.08 -11.97 3.00
N ILE A 104 -7.18 -12.38 3.59
CA ILE A 104 -8.56 -12.16 3.11
C ILE A 104 -9.53 -11.99 4.29
N PRO A 105 -10.66 -11.26 4.20
CA PRO A 105 -11.08 -10.31 3.14
C PRO A 105 -10.59 -8.87 3.39
N SER A 106 -10.28 -8.54 4.62
CA SER A 106 -9.64 -7.31 5.06
C SER A 106 -8.76 -7.58 6.28
N LYS A 107 -7.85 -6.67 6.61
CA LYS A 107 -6.95 -6.84 7.77
C LYS A 107 -7.73 -7.02 9.09
N GLU A 108 -8.78 -6.24 9.29
CA GLU A 108 -9.61 -6.31 10.49
C GLU A 108 -10.38 -7.63 10.56
N GLN A 109 -11.06 -8.00 9.47
CA GLN A 109 -11.82 -9.24 9.43
C GLN A 109 -10.92 -10.48 9.51
N ALA A 110 -9.78 -10.49 8.83
CA ALA A 110 -8.79 -11.56 8.94
C ALA A 110 -8.28 -11.73 10.38
N TYR A 111 -8.04 -10.62 11.09
CA TYR A 111 -7.70 -10.64 12.51
C TYR A 111 -8.82 -11.23 13.37
N PHE A 112 -10.07 -10.85 13.13
CA PHE A 112 -11.23 -11.39 13.88
C PHE A 112 -11.44 -12.87 13.58
N ILE A 113 -11.33 -13.29 12.32
CA ILE A 113 -11.43 -14.71 11.91
C ILE A 113 -10.35 -15.54 12.60
N ARG A 114 -9.09 -15.10 12.57
CA ARG A 114 -8.00 -15.79 13.25
C ARG A 114 -8.23 -15.88 14.76
N GLN A 115 -8.75 -14.83 15.39
CA GLN A 115 -9.11 -14.88 16.82
C GLN A 115 -10.30 -15.80 17.09
N ALA A 116 -11.33 -15.83 16.22
CA ALA A 116 -12.44 -16.74 16.34
C ALA A 116 -12.00 -18.21 16.26
N ARG A 117 -10.93 -18.49 15.52
CA ARG A 117 -10.38 -19.86 15.38
C ARG A 117 -9.45 -20.25 16.54
N HIS A 118 -8.54 -19.38 16.94
CA HIS A 118 -7.36 -19.75 17.72
C HIS A 118 -7.22 -19.06 19.09
N SER A 119 -8.18 -18.21 19.50
CA SER A 119 -8.12 -17.53 20.79
C SER A 119 -8.87 -18.25 21.89
N THR A 120 -8.89 -17.64 23.10
CA THR A 120 -9.65 -18.14 24.25
C THR A 120 -11.15 -18.20 23.98
N PRO A 121 -11.92 -19.06 24.71
CA PRO A 121 -13.38 -19.14 24.54
C PRO A 121 -14.09 -17.79 24.64
N ARG A 122 -13.67 -16.93 25.58
CA ARG A 122 -14.21 -15.56 25.73
C ARG A 122 -13.99 -14.72 24.48
N THR A 123 -12.79 -14.75 23.89
CA THR A 123 -12.46 -14.01 22.67
C THR A 123 -13.22 -14.58 21.46
N LYS A 124 -13.32 -15.93 21.34
CA LYS A 124 -14.10 -16.57 20.30
C LYS A 124 -15.56 -16.13 20.35
N ALA A 125 -16.19 -16.17 21.54
CA ALA A 125 -17.55 -15.68 21.71
C ALA A 125 -17.72 -14.23 21.29
N LEU A 126 -16.79 -13.34 21.69
CA LEU A 126 -16.79 -11.94 21.28
C LEU A 126 -16.74 -11.79 19.75
N ARG A 127 -15.91 -12.58 19.05
CA ARG A 127 -15.76 -12.51 17.60
C ARG A 127 -16.96 -13.09 16.84
N LEU A 128 -17.78 -13.91 17.46
CA LEU A 128 -18.92 -14.57 16.84
C LEU A 128 -20.30 -13.98 17.23
N LYS A 129 -20.37 -13.12 18.25
CA LYS A 129 -21.65 -12.60 18.77
C LYS A 129 -22.37 -11.62 17.83
N GLY A 130 -21.68 -11.06 16.83
CA GLY A 130 -22.19 -9.99 15.97
C GLY A 130 -21.80 -8.59 16.45
N GLY A 131 -21.99 -7.59 15.59
CA GLY A 131 -21.68 -6.19 15.85
C GLY A 131 -20.23 -5.78 15.48
N ARG A 132 -19.86 -4.57 15.88
CA ARG A 132 -18.66 -3.84 15.42
C ARG A 132 -17.33 -4.60 15.58
N TYR A 133 -17.18 -5.42 16.61
CA TYR A 133 -15.94 -6.12 16.92
C TYR A 133 -16.00 -7.62 16.62
N SER A 134 -16.87 -8.02 15.70
CA SER A 134 -17.11 -9.41 15.35
C SER A 134 -16.84 -9.69 13.87
N VAL A 135 -16.69 -10.96 13.53
CA VAL A 135 -16.68 -11.41 12.13
C VAL A 135 -18.04 -11.08 11.52
N SER A 136 -18.05 -10.33 10.43
CA SER A 136 -19.27 -9.97 9.73
C SER A 136 -19.97 -11.21 9.16
N ASN A 137 -21.30 -11.18 9.06
CA ASN A 137 -22.09 -12.33 8.57
C ASN A 137 -21.60 -12.81 7.19
N LYS A 138 -21.27 -11.87 6.30
CA LYS A 138 -20.73 -12.18 4.96
C LYS A 138 -19.49 -13.08 5.00
N TRP A 139 -18.63 -12.93 6.04
CA TRP A 139 -17.35 -13.64 6.12
C TRP A 139 -17.33 -14.76 7.16
N ARG A 140 -18.49 -15.08 7.74
CA ARG A 140 -18.60 -16.10 8.79
C ARG A 140 -18.16 -17.49 8.34
N MET A 141 -18.37 -17.82 7.05
CA MET A 141 -17.89 -19.07 6.46
C MET A 141 -16.37 -19.24 6.55
N LEU A 142 -15.61 -18.15 6.60
CA LEU A 142 -14.15 -18.22 6.73
C LEU A 142 -13.68 -18.69 8.11
N VAL A 143 -14.55 -18.73 9.12
CA VAL A 143 -14.22 -19.27 10.46
C VAL A 143 -14.02 -20.79 10.40
N THR A 144 -14.73 -21.48 9.51
CA THR A 144 -14.67 -22.94 9.32
C THR A 144 -14.04 -23.36 8.00
N ALA A 145 -13.45 -22.42 7.26
CA ALA A 145 -12.82 -22.68 5.97
C ALA A 145 -11.69 -23.73 6.06
N PRO A 146 -11.47 -24.57 5.03
CA PRO A 146 -10.42 -25.61 5.01
C PRO A 146 -9.01 -25.03 4.78
N PHE A 147 -8.81 -23.75 5.05
CA PHE A 147 -7.54 -23.05 5.00
C PHE A 147 -7.49 -21.97 6.09
N GLU A 148 -6.28 -21.58 6.48
CA GLU A 148 -6.09 -20.53 7.49
C GLU A 148 -6.22 -19.13 6.88
N VAL A 149 -6.71 -18.17 7.71
CA VAL A 149 -6.88 -16.77 7.36
C VAL A 149 -6.14 -15.89 8.36
N SER A 150 -5.36 -14.92 7.89
CA SER A 150 -4.55 -14.07 8.76
C SER A 150 -4.26 -12.68 8.19
N GLU A 151 -4.13 -11.71 9.10
CA GLU A 151 -3.68 -10.35 8.82
C GLU A 151 -2.15 -10.18 8.83
N LYS A 152 -1.39 -11.23 9.11
CA LYS A 152 0.04 -11.18 9.42
C LYS A 152 0.94 -10.84 8.24
N CYS A 153 0.50 -11.04 7.02
CA CYS A 153 1.27 -10.82 5.79
C CYS A 153 2.04 -9.49 5.79
N CYS A 154 1.35 -8.35 5.96
CA CYS A 154 1.99 -7.04 5.93
C CYS A 154 2.95 -6.82 7.13
N ASP A 155 2.69 -7.45 8.27
CA ASP A 155 3.59 -7.33 9.43
C ASP A 155 4.90 -8.06 9.17
N VAL A 156 4.82 -9.27 8.65
CA VAL A 156 5.98 -10.13 8.39
C VAL A 156 6.81 -9.63 7.21
N LEU A 157 6.15 -9.31 6.09
CA LEU A 157 6.85 -8.99 4.84
C LEU A 157 7.31 -7.53 4.72
N LYS A 158 6.63 -6.59 5.41
CA LYS A 158 6.97 -5.16 5.29
C LYS A 158 7.39 -4.57 6.63
N LYS A 159 6.56 -4.67 7.68
CA LYS A 159 6.85 -3.94 8.92
C LYS A 159 8.03 -4.50 9.72
N LYS A 160 8.21 -5.82 9.79
CA LYS A 160 9.35 -6.45 10.50
C LYS A 160 10.70 -6.09 9.89
N PRO A 161 10.91 -6.20 8.55
CA PRO A 161 12.17 -5.79 7.92
C PRO A 161 12.52 -4.34 8.22
N PHE A 162 11.58 -3.42 8.06
CA PHE A 162 11.83 -2.01 8.37
C PHE A 162 12.13 -1.77 9.85
N ARG A 163 11.40 -2.39 10.79
CA ARG A 163 11.68 -2.27 12.24
C ARG A 163 13.06 -2.82 12.61
N LYS A 164 13.51 -3.89 11.93
CA LYS A 164 14.86 -4.41 12.11
C LYS A 164 15.88 -3.40 11.59
N PHE A 165 15.72 -2.92 10.37
CA PHE A 165 16.59 -1.91 9.76
C PHE A 165 16.69 -0.64 10.62
N GLU A 166 15.56 -0.12 11.11
CA GLU A 166 15.50 1.06 11.98
C GLU A 166 16.27 0.87 13.29
N ARG A 167 16.12 -0.29 13.92
CA ARG A 167 16.83 -0.60 15.16
C ARG A 167 18.32 -0.79 14.92
N ASP A 168 18.70 -1.50 13.86
CA ASP A 168 20.08 -1.85 13.57
C ASP A 168 20.90 -0.65 13.04
N ARG A 169 20.22 0.37 12.50
CA ARG A 169 20.82 1.61 11.94
C ARG A 169 20.46 2.87 12.74
N GLU A 170 19.60 2.77 13.74
CA GLU A 170 19.07 3.88 14.54
C GLU A 170 18.34 4.97 13.76
N LEU A 171 17.96 4.70 12.49
CA LEU A 171 17.32 5.62 11.58
C LEU A 171 15.81 5.77 11.82
N LYS A 172 15.26 6.93 11.48
CA LYS A 172 13.83 7.26 11.59
C LYS A 172 13.19 7.45 10.22
N ARG A 173 12.03 6.82 10.03
CA ARG A 173 11.38 6.74 8.72
C ARG A 173 10.69 8.03 8.29
N ILE A 174 10.77 8.29 6.98
CA ILE A 174 9.90 9.20 6.25
C ILE A 174 9.08 8.36 5.27
N THR A 175 7.79 8.62 5.14
CA THR A 175 6.89 7.83 4.27
C THR A 175 5.99 8.73 3.43
N ALA A 176 5.67 8.30 2.21
CA ALA A 176 4.77 9.00 1.28
C ALA A 176 3.28 8.74 1.54
N MET A 177 2.91 8.49 2.80
CA MET A 177 1.50 8.24 3.14
C MET A 177 0.68 9.54 3.08
N MET A 178 -0.45 9.48 2.39
CA MET A 178 -1.43 10.56 2.30
C MET A 178 -2.65 10.27 3.18
N ALA A 179 -3.23 11.31 3.80
CA ALA A 179 -4.42 11.17 4.62
C ALA A 179 -5.65 10.74 3.79
N ASP A 180 -5.68 11.15 2.53
CA ASP A 180 -6.78 10.89 1.58
C ASP A 180 -6.95 9.39 1.23
N GLU A 181 -5.92 8.56 1.41
CA GLU A 181 -5.96 7.15 1.03
C GLU A 181 -6.88 6.27 1.89
N SER A 182 -7.19 6.67 3.12
CA SER A 182 -8.14 5.95 3.99
C SER A 182 -8.52 6.72 5.25
N SER A 183 -9.74 6.44 5.78
CA SER A 183 -10.21 7.00 7.06
C SER A 183 -9.27 6.71 8.25
N LEU A 184 -8.45 5.64 8.19
CA LEU A 184 -7.47 5.36 9.23
C LEU A 184 -6.30 6.34 9.15
N ARG A 185 -5.77 6.61 7.93
CA ARG A 185 -4.67 7.57 7.71
C ARG A 185 -5.13 9.00 7.99
N GLU A 186 -6.35 9.34 7.60
CA GLU A 186 -6.97 10.62 7.93
C GLU A 186 -6.99 10.86 9.45
N ARG A 187 -7.49 9.89 10.22
CA ARG A 187 -7.49 9.96 11.68
C ARG A 187 -6.08 10.04 12.28
N GLN A 188 -5.12 9.32 11.72
CA GLN A 188 -3.72 9.39 12.16
C GLN A 188 -3.14 10.79 11.94
N TYR A 189 -3.38 11.38 10.77
CA TYR A 189 -2.96 12.75 10.49
C TYR A 189 -3.61 13.76 11.42
N MET A 190 -4.91 13.68 11.64
CA MET A 190 -5.61 14.59 12.57
C MET A 190 -5.07 14.49 14.01
N GLN A 191 -4.70 13.30 14.45
CA GLN A 191 -4.20 13.08 15.81
C GLN A 191 -2.73 13.48 16.00
N ARG A 192 -1.87 13.26 15.01
CA ARG A 192 -0.41 13.32 15.16
C ARG A 192 0.27 14.35 14.26
N GLY A 193 -0.44 14.90 13.27
CA GLY A 193 0.14 15.74 12.23
C GLY A 193 1.03 14.95 11.27
N CYS A 194 1.88 15.65 10.54
CA CYS A 194 2.84 15.05 9.61
C CYS A 194 3.99 14.35 10.34
N ASN A 195 4.52 14.96 11.40
CA ASN A 195 5.68 14.48 12.15
C ASN A 195 5.26 13.96 13.52
N ALA A 196 5.27 12.66 13.69
CA ALA A 196 5.00 12.01 14.97
C ALA A 196 6.34 11.72 15.68
N PHE A 197 6.87 12.69 16.39
CA PHE A 197 8.17 12.59 17.08
C PHE A 197 8.13 11.64 18.27
N ASN A 198 7.00 11.59 18.99
CA ASN A 198 6.85 10.85 20.22
C ASN A 198 6.19 9.47 20.00
N GLY A 199 6.52 8.50 20.85
CA GLY A 199 5.93 7.16 20.86
C GLY A 199 6.89 6.05 20.46
N LYS A 200 6.39 4.82 20.45
CA LYS A 200 7.20 3.62 20.15
C LYS A 200 7.69 3.52 18.70
N ASN A 201 7.03 4.21 17.79
CA ASN A 201 7.37 4.17 16.36
C ASN A 201 7.25 5.58 15.77
N PRO A 202 8.26 6.45 15.98
CA PRO A 202 8.30 7.76 15.34
C PRO A 202 8.25 7.62 13.82
N ALA A 203 7.52 8.51 13.15
CA ALA A 203 7.45 8.51 11.69
C ALA A 203 7.03 9.88 11.15
N SER A 204 7.57 10.24 10.00
CA SER A 204 7.16 11.41 9.24
C SER A 204 6.30 11.01 8.05
N MET A 205 5.23 11.77 7.82
CA MET A 205 4.33 11.68 6.66
C MET A 205 4.20 13.08 6.03
N PRO A 206 5.25 13.61 5.42
CA PRO A 206 5.28 15.01 4.98
C PRO A 206 4.27 15.30 3.87
N MET A 207 3.85 14.27 3.10
CA MET A 207 2.81 14.32 2.08
C MET A 207 1.39 14.07 2.62
N ALA A 208 1.15 14.10 3.94
CA ALA A 208 -0.16 13.75 4.50
C ALA A 208 -1.31 14.62 3.98
N ILE A 209 -1.06 15.84 3.53
CA ILE A 209 -2.07 16.76 2.97
C ILE A 209 -2.24 16.63 1.45
N TRP A 210 -1.44 15.80 0.78
CA TRP A 210 -1.51 15.59 -0.67
C TRP A 210 -2.68 14.70 -1.04
N GLN A 211 -3.13 14.87 -2.29
CA GLN A 211 -4.10 14.03 -2.97
C GLN A 211 -3.47 13.40 -4.21
N GLU A 212 -4.13 12.42 -4.81
CA GLU A 212 -3.63 11.74 -6.01
C GLU A 212 -3.34 12.72 -7.16
N GLN A 213 -4.22 13.70 -7.36
CA GLN A 213 -4.05 14.73 -8.39
C GLN A 213 -2.77 15.56 -8.20
N ASP A 214 -2.38 15.86 -6.96
CA ASP A 214 -1.13 16.56 -6.67
C ASP A 214 0.10 15.73 -7.07
N VAL A 215 0.04 14.41 -6.82
CA VAL A 215 1.14 13.50 -7.21
C VAL A 215 1.28 13.43 -8.72
N LEU A 216 0.17 13.24 -9.44
CA LEU A 216 0.18 13.18 -10.91
C LEU A 216 0.60 14.50 -11.53
N GLN A 217 0.13 15.62 -10.99
CA GLN A 217 0.52 16.96 -11.44
C GLN A 217 2.01 17.20 -11.20
N TYR A 218 2.55 16.82 -10.03
CA TYR A 218 3.96 16.93 -9.73
C TYR A 218 4.82 16.15 -10.72
N ILE A 219 4.49 14.88 -10.99
CA ILE A 219 5.21 14.03 -11.93
C ILE A 219 5.24 14.68 -13.32
N LYS A 220 4.09 15.19 -13.79
CA LYS A 220 3.96 15.83 -15.11
C LYS A 220 4.78 17.14 -15.20
N GLN A 221 4.76 17.97 -14.14
CA GLN A 221 5.49 19.24 -14.11
C GLN A 221 7.00 19.06 -13.97
N SER A 222 7.42 18.11 -13.13
CA SER A 222 8.86 17.89 -12.86
C SER A 222 9.50 16.89 -13.81
N SER A 223 8.71 16.25 -14.69
CA SER A 223 9.20 15.26 -15.68
C SER A 223 10.04 14.14 -15.04
N ILE A 224 9.74 13.75 -13.80
CA ILE A 224 10.44 12.67 -13.12
C ILE A 224 10.04 11.31 -13.66
N GLU A 225 10.99 10.40 -13.72
CA GLU A 225 10.72 9.01 -14.10
C GLU A 225 9.92 8.28 -13.02
N TYR A 226 9.07 7.35 -13.43
CA TYR A 226 8.26 6.50 -12.56
C TYR A 226 8.05 5.11 -13.19
N ALA A 227 7.58 4.16 -12.39
CA ALA A 227 7.42 2.77 -12.83
C ALA A 227 6.42 2.65 -13.99
N LYS A 228 6.81 1.92 -15.05
CA LYS A 228 6.05 1.79 -16.32
C LYS A 228 4.69 1.13 -16.19
N CYS A 229 4.42 0.42 -15.09
CA CYS A 229 3.10 -0.19 -14.83
C CYS A 229 1.97 0.84 -14.69
N TYR A 230 2.26 2.12 -14.44
CA TYR A 230 1.27 3.19 -14.42
C TYR A 230 0.88 3.67 -15.83
N GLY A 231 1.68 3.34 -16.86
CA GLY A 231 1.49 3.85 -18.21
C GLY A 231 1.82 5.33 -18.30
N GLU A 232 1.07 6.06 -19.14
CA GLU A 232 1.19 7.51 -19.30
C GLU A 232 0.23 8.26 -18.38
N ILE A 233 0.59 9.49 -18.01
CA ILE A 233 -0.29 10.39 -17.27
C ILE A 233 -0.98 11.31 -18.26
N ILE A 234 -2.26 11.08 -18.48
CA ILE A 234 -3.11 11.82 -19.40
C ILE A 234 -4.16 12.64 -18.67
N GLU A 235 -4.75 13.59 -19.36
CA GLU A 235 -5.90 14.34 -18.86
C GLU A 235 -7.19 13.68 -19.36
N GLY A 236 -8.03 13.28 -18.42
CA GLY A 236 -9.34 12.69 -18.72
C GLY A 236 -10.36 13.75 -19.14
N ALA A 237 -11.53 13.30 -19.59
CA ALA A 237 -12.61 14.16 -20.09
C ALA A 237 -13.16 15.16 -19.04
N ASN A 238 -12.92 14.91 -17.75
CA ASN A 238 -13.31 15.79 -16.64
C ASN A 238 -12.20 16.77 -16.22
N GLY A 239 -11.09 16.86 -16.98
CA GLY A 239 -9.93 17.70 -16.65
C GLY A 239 -9.05 17.16 -15.53
N GLN A 240 -9.30 15.95 -15.02
CA GLN A 240 -8.44 15.31 -14.02
C GLN A 240 -7.36 14.47 -14.68
N LEU A 241 -6.19 14.44 -14.06
CA LEU A 241 -5.09 13.57 -14.49
C LEU A 241 -5.37 12.13 -14.06
N MET A 242 -5.03 11.19 -14.94
CA MET A 242 -5.15 9.76 -14.68
C MET A 242 -4.02 8.97 -15.32
N CYS A 243 -3.71 7.82 -14.76
CA CYS A 243 -2.79 6.86 -15.37
C CYS A 243 -3.53 6.02 -16.43
N THR A 244 -2.86 5.68 -17.54
CA THR A 244 -3.47 4.87 -18.62
C THR A 244 -3.51 3.38 -18.30
N LYS A 245 -2.78 2.92 -17.25
CA LYS A 245 -2.74 1.52 -16.81
C LYS A 245 -3.16 1.40 -15.35
N GLU A 246 -2.25 1.02 -14.45
CA GLU A 246 -2.58 0.85 -13.02
C GLU A 246 -2.64 2.21 -12.29
N ASP A 247 -3.71 2.47 -11.56
CA ASP A 247 -3.82 3.66 -10.71
C ASP A 247 -3.04 3.50 -9.40
N LYS A 248 -3.09 2.30 -8.83
CA LYS A 248 -2.47 1.98 -7.53
C LYS A 248 -1.76 0.65 -7.56
N THR A 249 -0.50 0.65 -7.22
CA THR A 249 0.32 -0.54 -7.09
C THR A 249 0.44 -0.96 -5.63
N GLY A 250 -0.20 -2.05 -5.29
CA GLY A 250 -0.02 -2.72 -4.00
C GLY A 250 0.80 -4.00 -4.17
N CYS A 251 0.65 -4.94 -3.23
CA CYS A 251 1.13 -6.30 -3.45
C CYS A 251 0.22 -7.00 -4.48
N MET A 252 0.78 -7.51 -5.59
CA MET A 252 0.02 -8.13 -6.68
C MET A 252 -0.91 -9.25 -6.19
N PHE A 253 -0.44 -10.09 -5.26
CA PHE A 253 -1.18 -11.25 -4.76
C PHE A 253 -2.06 -10.96 -3.54
N CYS A 254 -2.32 -9.67 -3.25
CA CYS A 254 -3.09 -9.28 -2.08
C CYS A 254 -4.59 -9.48 -2.30
N MET A 255 -5.22 -10.28 -1.45
CA MET A 255 -6.68 -10.48 -1.46
C MET A 255 -7.43 -9.49 -0.57
N PHE A 256 -6.74 -8.64 0.22
CA PHE A 256 -7.43 -7.63 1.03
C PHE A 256 -8.15 -6.61 0.15
N GLY A 257 -9.44 -6.50 0.37
CA GLY A 257 -10.29 -5.53 -0.31
C GLY A 257 -10.71 -5.93 -1.74
N VAL A 258 -10.28 -7.08 -2.26
CA VAL A 258 -10.61 -7.51 -3.63
C VAL A 258 -12.11 -7.54 -3.93
N GLN A 259 -12.94 -7.77 -2.90
CA GLN A 259 -14.40 -7.74 -3.02
C GLN A 259 -14.99 -6.35 -3.33
N TYR A 260 -14.16 -5.31 -3.30
CA TYR A 260 -14.53 -3.92 -3.63
C TYR A 260 -13.91 -3.46 -4.95
N ASP A 261 -13.09 -4.29 -5.58
CA ASP A 261 -12.55 -3.98 -6.91
C ASP A 261 -13.70 -3.98 -7.93
N GLY A 262 -13.59 -3.11 -8.93
CA GLY A 262 -14.47 -3.13 -10.10
C GLY A 262 -14.25 -4.40 -10.97
N THR A 263 -14.92 -4.44 -12.10
CA THR A 263 -14.72 -5.47 -13.13
C THR A 263 -14.04 -4.83 -14.35
N PRO A 264 -12.88 -5.35 -14.78
CA PRO A 264 -12.13 -6.49 -14.23
C PRO A 264 -11.43 -6.16 -12.91
N ASN A 265 -11.45 -7.09 -11.94
CA ASN A 265 -10.72 -6.94 -10.67
C ASN A 265 -9.22 -7.20 -10.85
N ARG A 266 -8.42 -6.96 -9.77
CA ARG A 266 -6.94 -7.08 -9.84
C ARG A 266 -6.43 -8.44 -10.29
N PHE A 267 -7.13 -9.55 -9.99
CA PHE A 267 -6.70 -10.89 -10.44
C PHE A 267 -7.03 -11.12 -11.91
N GLN A 268 -8.16 -10.62 -12.37
CA GLN A 268 -8.54 -10.66 -13.78
C GLN A 268 -7.58 -9.81 -14.63
N ARG A 269 -7.25 -8.59 -14.18
CA ARG A 269 -6.22 -7.77 -14.83
C ARG A 269 -4.86 -8.45 -14.81
N MET A 270 -4.48 -9.08 -13.68
CA MET A 270 -3.23 -9.84 -13.59
C MET A 270 -3.18 -10.99 -14.59
N GLN A 271 -4.30 -11.68 -14.87
CA GLN A 271 -4.33 -12.72 -15.89
C GLN A 271 -4.02 -12.17 -17.28
N ARG A 272 -4.60 -11.03 -17.62
CA ARG A 272 -4.41 -10.36 -18.91
C ARG A 272 -2.97 -9.83 -19.06
N ASP A 273 -2.49 -9.10 -18.07
CA ASP A 273 -1.29 -8.29 -18.20
C ASP A 273 -0.02 -9.00 -17.69
N TYR A 274 -0.17 -9.95 -16.75
CA TYR A 274 0.92 -10.65 -16.06
C TYR A 274 0.65 -12.17 -15.93
N PRO A 275 0.48 -12.91 -17.04
CA PRO A 275 0.02 -14.30 -17.02
C PRO A 275 0.94 -15.25 -16.24
N LYS A 276 2.24 -15.00 -16.19
CA LYS A 276 3.21 -15.79 -15.40
C LYS A 276 2.96 -15.62 -13.89
N GLN A 277 2.79 -14.40 -13.43
CA GLN A 277 2.48 -14.06 -12.03
C GLN A 277 1.11 -14.57 -11.64
N TYR A 278 0.12 -14.43 -12.51
CA TYR A 278 -1.21 -14.99 -12.32
C TYR A 278 -1.17 -16.50 -12.12
N ASN A 279 -0.53 -17.23 -13.01
CA ASN A 279 -0.44 -18.70 -12.90
C ASN A 279 0.24 -19.14 -11.57
N TYR A 280 1.33 -18.47 -11.20
CA TYR A 280 1.98 -18.70 -9.91
C TYR A 280 1.05 -18.39 -8.73
N CYS A 281 0.37 -17.26 -8.76
CA CYS A 281 -0.56 -16.80 -7.73
C CYS A 281 -1.74 -17.77 -7.55
N ILE A 282 -2.42 -18.09 -8.63
CA ILE A 282 -3.66 -18.88 -8.60
C ILE A 282 -3.37 -20.36 -8.28
N ASN A 283 -2.40 -20.94 -8.97
CA ASN A 283 -2.14 -22.38 -8.90
C ASN A 283 -1.09 -22.74 -7.83
N THR A 284 0.10 -22.13 -7.87
CA THR A 284 1.21 -22.52 -6.97
C THR A 284 0.98 -22.01 -5.54
N LEU A 285 0.47 -20.81 -5.37
CA LEU A 285 0.12 -20.27 -4.04
C LEU A 285 -1.27 -20.71 -3.57
N GLY A 286 -2.08 -21.32 -4.42
CA GLY A 286 -3.42 -21.80 -4.12
C GLY A 286 -4.43 -20.68 -3.83
N ILE A 287 -4.17 -19.45 -4.29
CA ILE A 287 -5.09 -18.33 -4.10
C ILE A 287 -6.41 -18.57 -4.85
N GLY A 288 -6.38 -19.23 -6.01
CA GLY A 288 -7.58 -19.57 -6.78
C GLY A 288 -8.62 -20.35 -5.96
N ARG A 289 -8.20 -21.35 -5.16
CA ARG A 289 -9.11 -22.11 -4.28
C ARG A 289 -9.76 -21.22 -3.21
N VAL A 290 -9.03 -20.21 -2.72
CA VAL A 290 -9.54 -19.27 -1.71
C VAL A 290 -10.55 -18.32 -2.33
N LEU A 291 -10.26 -17.78 -3.51
CA LEU A 291 -11.17 -16.90 -4.26
C LEU A 291 -12.46 -17.64 -4.66
N ASN A 292 -12.35 -18.88 -5.13
CA ASN A 292 -13.50 -19.75 -5.40
C ASN A 292 -14.35 -19.95 -4.14
N TYR A 293 -13.74 -20.26 -3.01
CA TYR A 293 -14.46 -20.50 -1.75
C TYR A 293 -15.29 -19.28 -1.31
N VAL A 294 -14.79 -18.08 -1.56
CA VAL A 294 -15.50 -16.84 -1.20
C VAL A 294 -16.34 -16.24 -2.34
N GLY A 295 -16.40 -16.90 -3.50
CA GLY A 295 -17.22 -16.49 -4.64
C GLY A 295 -16.69 -15.23 -5.34
N ILE A 296 -15.36 -15.00 -5.37
CA ILE A 296 -14.74 -13.89 -6.08
C ILE A 296 -14.21 -14.39 -7.42
N PRO A 297 -14.71 -13.86 -8.55
CA PRO A 297 -14.20 -14.22 -9.87
C PRO A 297 -12.75 -13.77 -10.02
N TYR A 298 -11.92 -14.57 -10.64
CA TYR A 298 -10.50 -14.26 -10.87
C TYR A 298 -10.06 -14.57 -12.30
N GLU A 299 -10.91 -15.22 -13.09
CA GLU A 299 -10.66 -15.47 -14.50
C GLU A 299 -11.14 -14.27 -15.33
N TYR A 300 -10.25 -13.78 -16.19
CA TYR A 300 -10.57 -12.71 -17.11
C TYR A 300 -11.44 -13.27 -18.25
N GLN A 301 -12.55 -12.62 -18.50
CA GLN A 301 -13.43 -12.91 -19.64
C GLN A 301 -13.34 -11.72 -20.57
N PRO A 302 -12.75 -11.88 -21.79
CA PRO A 302 -12.70 -10.82 -22.79
C PRO A 302 -14.11 -10.31 -23.09
N THR A 303 -14.25 -9.02 -23.20
CA THR A 303 -15.48 -8.38 -23.68
C THR A 303 -15.34 -8.06 -25.16
N LEU A 304 -16.46 -7.85 -25.86
CA LEU A 304 -16.45 -7.44 -27.27
C LEU A 304 -15.68 -6.13 -27.55
N PHE A 305 -15.36 -5.37 -26.51
CA PHE A 305 -14.61 -4.10 -26.61
C PHE A 305 -13.10 -4.28 -26.45
N ASP A 306 -12.64 -5.40 -25.90
CA ASP A 306 -11.20 -5.64 -25.68
C ASP A 306 -10.46 -5.81 -27.01
N ASP A 307 -11.12 -6.38 -28.04
CA ASP A 307 -10.57 -6.55 -29.39
C ASP A 307 -10.40 -5.23 -30.13
N MET A 308 -11.05 -4.14 -29.66
CA MET A 308 -10.96 -2.81 -30.29
C MET A 308 -9.78 -1.97 -29.77
N GLU A 309 -9.16 -2.33 -28.65
CA GLU A 309 -7.99 -1.64 -28.10
C GLU A 309 -6.65 -2.14 -28.66
N GLU A 310 -6.59 -3.38 -29.19
CA GLU A 310 -5.38 -3.93 -29.81
C GLU A 310 -5.09 -3.36 -31.23
N THR A 311 -5.96 -2.54 -31.76
CA THR A 311 -5.86 -1.98 -33.14
C THR A 311 -5.53 -0.48 -33.17
N LYS A 312 -4.96 0.07 -32.07
CA LYS A 312 -4.47 1.46 -32.06
C LYS A 312 -2.96 1.53 -31.71
#